data_22256235d450c4e12cd8a3a51da356d5
#
_entry.id   22256235d450c4e12cd8a3a51da356d5
#
_cell.length_a   1.000
_cell.length_b   1.000
_cell.length_c   1.000
_cell.angle_alpha   90.00
_cell.angle_beta   90.00
_cell.angle_gamma   90.00
#
_symmetry.space_group_name_H-M   'P 1'
#
loop_
_entity.id
_entity.type
_entity.pdbx_description
1 polymer ?
#
loop_
_entity_poly.entity_id
_entity_poly.type
_entity_poly.pdbx_seq_one_letter_code
_entity_poly.pdbx_strand_id
1 'polypeptide(L)'
;RVSRGLGDVYKRQAAYEAYISEDDVPHSIYECEGARTCAIELRSFSKNAGFTGMRLGFTVIPKELMCDGVALNPLWARRHGTKYNGAPYIIQRAGEAVYTPQGQAELKAQIDYYMNNAKMILTGLKSAGYSVSGGVNAPYIWLKTPDGMTSWQFFDYLLENVNIVG
;
A
#
# COMPACT_ATOMS: atom_id res chain seq x y z
N ARG A 1 12.39 -8.49 -7.32
CA ARG A 1 13.61 -7.71 -7.64
C ARG A 1 14.79 -8.42 -7.02
N VAL A 2 15.76 -8.81 -7.79
CA VAL A 2 16.98 -9.49 -7.30
C VAL A 2 17.78 -8.52 -6.43
N SER A 3 18.11 -8.91 -5.20
CA SER A 3 19.05 -8.18 -4.34
C SER A 3 20.40 -8.06 -5.02
N ARG A 4 20.97 -6.88 -5.03
CA ARG A 4 22.25 -6.60 -5.67
C ARG A 4 23.38 -6.42 -4.65
N GLY A 5 23.55 -7.35 -3.75
CA GLY A 5 24.71 -7.37 -2.90
C GLY A 5 24.45 -7.20 -1.40
N LEU A 6 25.45 -7.55 -0.62
CA LEU A 6 25.50 -7.37 0.83
C LEU A 6 25.70 -5.87 1.14
N GLY A 7 24.74 -5.28 1.85
CA GLY A 7 24.80 -3.88 2.28
C GLY A 7 23.77 -2.94 1.68
N ASP A 8 22.88 -3.43 0.79
CA ASP A 8 21.80 -2.62 0.25
C ASP A 8 20.73 -2.33 1.33
N VAL A 9 20.25 -1.08 1.38
CA VAL A 9 19.12 -0.69 2.19
C VAL A 9 17.85 -0.73 1.31
N TYR A 10 16.87 -1.52 1.74
CA TYR A 10 15.59 -1.67 1.05
C TYR A 10 14.58 -0.64 1.52
N LYS A 11 13.77 -0.13 0.58
CA LYS A 11 12.58 0.67 0.88
C LYS A 11 11.33 -0.14 0.53
N ARG A 12 10.43 -0.32 1.51
CA ARG A 12 9.11 -0.90 1.31
C ARG A 12 8.05 0.17 1.52
N GLN A 13 7.16 0.33 0.56
CA GLN A 13 5.95 1.14 0.70
C GLN A 13 4.76 0.24 0.97
N ALA A 14 4.16 0.36 2.16
CA ALA A 14 3.03 -0.44 2.62
C ALA A 14 1.74 0.39 2.60
N ALA A 15 1.32 0.85 1.42
CA ALA A 15 0.13 1.69 1.27
C ALA A 15 -1.19 0.91 1.37
N TYR A 16 -1.18 -0.39 1.09
CA TYR A 16 -2.36 -1.27 1.08
C TYR A 16 -2.31 -2.37 2.14
N GLU A 17 -1.48 -2.25 3.14
CA GLU A 17 -1.29 -3.29 4.16
C GLU A 17 -2.58 -3.62 4.93
N ALA A 18 -3.45 -2.63 5.13
CA ALA A 18 -4.73 -2.81 5.81
C ALA A 18 -5.75 -3.66 5.01
N TYR A 19 -5.48 -3.89 3.73
CA TYR A 19 -6.29 -4.75 2.85
C TYR A 19 -5.85 -6.22 2.85
N ILE A 20 -4.72 -6.54 3.49
CA ILE A 20 -4.22 -7.90 3.58
C ILE A 20 -5.19 -8.72 4.41
N SER A 21 -5.63 -9.85 3.87
CA SER A 21 -6.60 -10.75 4.49
C SER A 21 -6.07 -12.17 4.72
N GLU A 22 -4.91 -12.50 4.15
CA GLU A 22 -4.27 -13.81 4.31
C GLU A 22 -3.23 -13.76 5.43
N ASP A 23 -3.29 -14.73 6.34
CA ASP A 23 -2.47 -14.75 7.57
C ASP A 23 -0.96 -14.95 7.30
N ASP A 24 -0.60 -15.51 6.14
CA ASP A 24 0.79 -15.76 5.74
C ASP A 24 1.42 -14.58 5.00
N VAL A 25 0.65 -13.53 4.73
CA VAL A 25 1.15 -12.31 4.07
C VAL A 25 1.53 -11.26 5.11
N PRO A 26 2.81 -10.88 5.22
CA PRO A 26 3.25 -9.96 6.26
C PRO A 26 2.69 -8.54 6.05
N HIS A 27 2.16 -7.95 7.11
CA HIS A 27 1.68 -6.57 7.15
C HIS A 27 2.83 -5.57 7.23
N SER A 28 3.96 -5.98 7.79
CA SER A 28 5.17 -5.16 7.91
C SER A 28 6.39 -5.91 7.37
N ILE A 29 7.33 -5.16 6.76
CA ILE A 29 8.63 -5.73 6.42
C ILE A 29 9.37 -6.25 7.66
N TYR A 30 9.07 -5.68 8.82
CA TYR A 30 9.74 -6.03 10.09
C TYR A 30 9.23 -7.34 10.71
N GLU A 31 8.25 -8.00 10.12
CA GLU A 31 7.90 -9.38 10.41
C GLU A 31 8.88 -10.37 9.75
N CYS A 32 9.66 -9.89 8.77
CA CYS A 32 10.71 -10.68 8.14
C CYS A 32 11.99 -10.61 8.99
N GLU A 33 12.62 -11.76 9.23
CA GLU A 33 13.87 -11.84 9.98
C GLU A 33 14.96 -10.99 9.30
N GLY A 34 15.74 -10.26 10.10
CA GLY A 34 16.83 -9.40 9.64
C GLY A 34 16.40 -8.06 9.03
N ALA A 35 15.13 -7.82 8.78
CA ALA A 35 14.67 -6.61 8.11
C ALA A 35 15.03 -5.31 8.86
N ARG A 36 15.12 -5.34 10.18
CA ARG A 36 15.47 -4.16 10.99
C ARG A 36 16.86 -3.63 10.72
N THR A 37 17.75 -4.44 10.19
CA THR A 37 19.14 -4.05 9.88
C THR A 37 19.35 -3.68 8.41
N CYS A 38 18.34 -3.86 7.54
CA CYS A 38 18.50 -3.62 6.10
C CYS A 38 17.29 -2.93 5.43
N ALA A 39 16.23 -2.58 6.16
CA ALA A 39 15.03 -2.03 5.54
C ALA A 39 14.50 -0.75 6.20
N ILE A 40 13.95 0.12 5.36
CA ILE A 40 13.14 1.28 5.73
C ILE A 40 11.72 1.00 5.27
N GLU A 41 10.72 1.23 6.14
CA GLU A 41 9.32 1.09 5.78
C GLU A 41 8.63 2.46 5.69
N LEU A 42 7.87 2.65 4.60
CA LEU A 42 7.05 3.83 4.36
C LEU A 42 5.57 3.43 4.51
N ARG A 43 4.86 4.11 5.38
CA ARG A 43 3.44 3.90 5.64
C ARG A 43 2.62 5.08 5.13
N SER A 44 1.39 4.81 4.72
CA SER A 44 0.50 5.84 4.18
C SER A 44 -0.93 5.65 4.69
N PHE A 45 -1.56 6.73 5.09
CA PHE A 45 -2.97 6.77 5.44
C PHE A 45 -3.87 6.98 4.21
N SER A 46 -3.29 7.23 3.04
CA SER A 46 -4.04 7.58 1.83
C SER A 46 -5.05 6.52 1.41
N LYS A 47 -4.71 5.24 1.56
CA LYS A 47 -5.52 4.13 1.06
C LYS A 47 -6.29 3.41 2.18
N ASN A 48 -5.66 3.24 3.33
CA ASN A 48 -6.31 2.56 4.45
C ASN A 48 -7.34 3.45 5.17
N ALA A 49 -7.09 4.76 5.29
CA ALA A 49 -7.95 5.68 6.04
C ALA A 49 -8.62 6.77 5.18
N GLY A 50 -8.54 6.68 3.85
CA GLY A 50 -9.12 7.68 2.97
C GLY A 50 -8.42 9.05 2.98
N PHE A 51 -7.21 9.14 3.50
CA PHE A 51 -6.47 10.40 3.68
C PHE A 51 -5.75 10.88 2.42
N THR A 52 -6.21 10.51 1.22
CA THR A 52 -5.55 10.88 -0.03
C THR A 52 -5.41 12.40 -0.17
N GLY A 53 -6.43 13.16 0.16
CA GLY A 53 -6.40 14.63 0.15
C GLY A 53 -5.74 15.26 1.38
N MET A 54 -5.67 14.55 2.50
CA MET A 54 -5.13 15.05 3.77
C MET A 54 -3.60 14.92 3.90
N ARG A 55 -2.97 14.13 3.05
CA ARG A 55 -1.52 14.01 2.90
C ARG A 55 -0.78 13.57 4.17
N LEU A 56 -1.15 12.41 4.72
CA LEU A 56 -0.49 11.84 5.90
C LEU A 56 0.18 10.50 5.59
N GLY A 57 1.38 10.35 6.10
CA GLY A 57 2.15 9.12 6.08
C GLY A 57 3.28 9.19 7.10
N PHE A 58 3.94 8.08 7.34
CA PHE A 58 5.10 8.05 8.21
C PHE A 58 6.18 7.10 7.70
N THR A 59 7.40 7.30 8.17
CA THR A 59 8.55 6.48 7.82
C THR A 59 9.10 5.83 9.08
N VAL A 60 9.31 4.53 9.02
CA VAL A 60 9.96 3.76 10.09
C VAL A 60 11.41 3.48 9.69
N ILE A 61 12.35 3.98 10.48
CA ILE A 61 13.78 3.71 10.33
C ILE A 61 14.28 3.12 11.66
N PRO A 62 14.58 1.83 11.71
CA PRO A 62 15.09 1.19 12.92
C PRO A 62 16.38 1.86 13.42
N LYS A 63 16.59 1.87 14.73
CA LYS A 63 17.82 2.41 15.32
C LYS A 63 19.04 1.57 14.98
N GLU A 64 18.82 0.31 14.71
CA GLU A 64 19.82 -0.70 14.33
C GLU A 64 20.31 -0.54 12.89
N LEU A 65 19.55 0.18 12.05
CA LEU A 65 19.86 0.30 10.62
C LEU A 65 21.08 1.17 10.38
N MET A 66 22.10 0.53 9.85
CA MET A 66 23.40 1.15 9.51
C MET A 66 23.61 1.14 7.99
N CYS A 67 24.29 2.15 7.47
CA CYS A 67 24.79 2.19 6.10
C CYS A 67 26.20 2.78 6.13
N ASP A 68 27.17 2.06 5.59
CA ASP A 68 28.59 2.45 5.57
C ASP A 68 29.12 2.88 6.95
N GLY A 69 28.73 2.15 8.00
CA GLY A 69 29.14 2.44 9.38
C GLY A 69 28.41 3.61 10.04
N VAL A 70 27.40 4.19 9.38
CA VAL A 70 26.63 5.33 9.89
C VAL A 70 25.20 4.93 10.21
N ALA A 71 24.71 5.30 11.40
CA ALA A 71 23.31 5.07 11.79
C ALA A 71 22.36 5.97 11.01
N LEU A 72 21.38 5.37 10.32
CA LEU A 72 20.45 6.12 9.47
C LEU A 72 19.34 6.84 10.26
N ASN A 73 18.93 6.29 11.41
CA ASN A 73 17.84 6.87 12.20
C ASN A 73 18.10 8.32 12.62
N PRO A 74 19.24 8.69 13.25
CA PRO A 74 19.51 10.07 13.63
C PRO A 74 19.71 11.00 12.42
N LEU A 75 20.24 10.51 11.31
CA LEU A 75 20.35 11.28 10.07
C LEU A 75 18.98 11.63 9.50
N TRP A 76 18.08 10.66 9.48
CA TRP A 76 16.70 10.88 9.05
C TRP A 76 15.98 11.86 9.97
N ALA A 77 16.06 11.68 11.28
CA ALA A 77 15.44 12.56 12.26
C ALA A 77 15.87 14.03 12.06
N ARG A 78 17.17 14.27 11.89
CA ARG A 78 17.71 15.59 11.59
C ARG A 78 17.20 16.13 10.26
N ARG A 79 17.27 15.33 9.19
CA ARG A 79 16.81 15.75 7.87
C ARG A 79 15.32 16.10 7.88
N HIS A 80 14.50 15.23 8.47
CA HIS A 80 13.06 15.42 8.55
C HIS A 80 12.71 16.70 9.34
N GLY A 81 13.25 16.84 10.53
CA GLY A 81 13.03 18.00 11.40
C GLY A 81 13.53 19.33 10.81
N THR A 82 14.56 19.29 9.96
CA THR A 82 15.12 20.52 9.34
C THR A 82 14.40 20.91 8.05
N LYS A 83 13.99 19.92 7.25
CA LYS A 83 13.41 20.17 5.90
C LYS A 83 11.90 20.33 5.91
N TYR A 84 11.19 19.63 6.81
CA TYR A 84 9.75 19.48 6.71
C TYR A 84 8.99 19.78 8.01
N ASN A 85 9.55 19.46 9.18
CA ASN A 85 8.95 19.58 10.51
C ASN A 85 7.72 18.71 10.78
N GLY A 86 7.22 17.98 9.81
CA GLY A 86 6.07 17.08 9.92
C GLY A 86 4.79 17.60 9.27
N ALA A 87 3.77 16.77 9.27
CA ALA A 87 2.45 17.12 8.77
C ALA A 87 1.76 18.15 9.71
N PRO A 88 0.74 18.90 9.23
CA PRO A 88 -0.02 19.79 10.09
C PRO A 88 -0.59 19.06 11.31
N TYR A 89 -0.56 19.69 12.48
CA TYR A 89 -0.95 19.08 13.76
C TYR A 89 -2.36 18.47 13.73
N ILE A 90 -3.33 19.19 13.14
CA ILE A 90 -4.70 18.69 13.01
C ILE A 90 -4.77 17.38 12.21
N ILE A 91 -3.94 17.24 11.19
CA ILE A 91 -3.88 16.01 10.38
C ILE A 91 -3.21 14.87 11.16
N GLN A 92 -2.21 15.18 11.99
CA GLN A 92 -1.62 14.18 12.89
C GLN A 92 -2.65 13.69 13.92
N ARG A 93 -3.48 14.58 14.49
CA ARG A 93 -4.57 14.19 15.39
C ARG A 93 -5.63 13.33 14.70
N ALA A 94 -5.97 13.65 13.46
CA ALA A 94 -6.85 12.80 12.65
C ALA A 94 -6.23 11.41 12.41
N GLY A 95 -4.93 11.33 12.15
CA GLY A 95 -4.21 10.06 12.02
C GLY A 95 -4.18 9.25 13.32
N GLU A 96 -4.07 9.91 14.47
CA GLU A 96 -4.17 9.24 15.77
C GLU A 96 -5.56 8.64 16.01
N ALA A 97 -6.62 9.34 15.60
CA ALA A 97 -7.99 8.85 15.71
C ALA A 97 -8.25 7.53 14.96
N VAL A 98 -7.49 7.28 13.88
CA VAL A 98 -7.56 6.00 13.13
C VAL A 98 -7.23 4.80 14.02
N TYR A 99 -6.41 4.97 15.04
CA TYR A 99 -5.99 3.88 15.96
C TYR A 99 -6.91 3.73 17.18
N THR A 100 -7.95 4.54 17.32
CA THR A 100 -8.98 4.32 18.35
C THR A 100 -9.85 3.12 17.98
N PRO A 101 -10.53 2.47 18.95
CA PRO A 101 -11.46 1.39 18.66
C PRO A 101 -12.54 1.77 17.64
N GLN A 102 -13.07 2.99 17.73
CA GLN A 102 -14.04 3.51 16.76
C GLN A 102 -13.41 3.69 15.38
N GLY A 103 -12.23 4.33 15.30
CA GLY A 103 -11.51 4.53 14.04
C GLY A 103 -11.18 3.22 13.35
N GLN A 104 -10.76 2.20 14.09
CA GLN A 104 -10.50 0.87 13.55
C GLN A 104 -11.79 0.19 13.03
N ALA A 105 -12.91 0.35 13.71
CA ALA A 105 -14.19 -0.19 13.24
C ALA A 105 -14.67 0.47 11.93
N GLU A 106 -14.56 1.80 11.85
CA GLU A 106 -14.92 2.56 10.65
C GLU A 106 -14.00 2.21 9.48
N LEU A 107 -12.69 2.09 9.75
CA LEU A 107 -11.70 1.69 8.77
C LEU A 107 -12.00 0.30 8.21
N LYS A 108 -12.28 -0.66 9.09
CA LYS A 108 -12.63 -2.01 8.68
C LYS A 108 -13.86 -2.03 7.78
N ALA A 109 -14.91 -1.30 8.13
CA ALA A 109 -16.13 -1.21 7.34
C ALA A 109 -15.85 -0.65 5.93
N GLN A 110 -14.99 0.37 5.83
CA GLN A 110 -14.56 0.94 4.54
C GLN A 110 -13.77 -0.07 3.70
N ILE A 111 -12.82 -0.77 4.31
CA ILE A 111 -12.02 -1.80 3.64
C ILE A 111 -12.90 -2.95 3.16
N ASP A 112 -13.79 -3.44 4.02
CA ASP A 112 -14.73 -4.50 3.69
C ASP A 112 -15.60 -4.11 2.47
N TYR A 113 -16.04 -2.85 2.38
CA TYR A 113 -16.77 -2.34 1.22
C TYR A 113 -15.96 -2.45 -0.08
N TYR A 114 -14.72 -1.98 -0.09
CA TYR A 114 -13.85 -2.08 -1.27
C TYR A 114 -13.52 -3.53 -1.64
N MET A 115 -13.27 -4.37 -0.65
CA MET A 115 -12.95 -5.78 -0.90
C MET A 115 -14.16 -6.57 -1.39
N ASN A 116 -15.38 -6.24 -0.93
CA ASN A 116 -16.60 -6.81 -1.48
C ASN A 116 -16.80 -6.41 -2.94
N ASN A 117 -16.55 -5.16 -3.31
CA ASN A 117 -16.59 -4.73 -4.71
C ASN A 117 -15.56 -5.51 -5.55
N ALA A 118 -14.34 -5.66 -5.07
CA ALA A 118 -13.32 -6.45 -5.76
C ALA A 118 -13.75 -7.91 -5.96
N LYS A 119 -14.35 -8.52 -4.94
CA LYS A 119 -14.87 -9.88 -5.01
C LYS A 119 -16.01 -10.02 -6.04
N MET A 120 -16.92 -9.05 -6.09
CA MET A 120 -18.01 -9.04 -7.08
C MET A 120 -17.46 -8.96 -8.51
N ILE A 121 -16.53 -8.03 -8.76
CA ILE A 121 -15.89 -7.85 -10.07
C ILE A 121 -15.10 -9.11 -10.46
N LEU A 122 -14.28 -9.65 -9.53
CA LEU A 122 -13.49 -10.86 -9.77
C LEU A 122 -14.39 -12.05 -10.15
N THR A 123 -15.50 -12.23 -9.43
CA THR A 123 -16.45 -13.31 -9.67
C THR A 123 -17.14 -13.12 -11.01
N GLY A 124 -17.61 -11.90 -11.32
CA GLY A 124 -18.25 -11.59 -12.60
C GLY A 124 -17.34 -11.82 -13.79
N LEU A 125 -16.10 -11.36 -13.72
CA LEU A 125 -15.12 -11.55 -14.80
C LEU A 125 -14.77 -13.02 -14.99
N LYS A 126 -14.59 -13.80 -13.91
CA LYS A 126 -14.38 -15.27 -14.02
C LYS A 126 -15.56 -15.97 -14.65
N SER A 127 -16.79 -15.61 -14.26
CA SER A 127 -18.03 -16.18 -14.85
C SER A 127 -18.16 -15.83 -16.34
N ALA A 128 -17.66 -14.68 -16.76
CA ALA A 128 -17.61 -14.26 -18.16
C ALA A 128 -16.46 -14.91 -18.95
N GLY A 129 -15.64 -15.76 -18.33
CA GLY A 129 -14.57 -16.50 -18.99
C GLY A 129 -13.24 -15.77 -19.08
N TYR A 130 -13.09 -14.61 -18.43
CA TYR A 130 -11.81 -13.89 -18.40
C TYR A 130 -10.79 -14.54 -17.47
N SER A 131 -9.52 -14.50 -17.89
CA SER A 131 -8.38 -14.85 -17.03
C SER A 131 -8.05 -13.66 -16.14
N VAL A 132 -8.28 -13.81 -14.83
CA VAL A 132 -8.12 -12.72 -13.84
C VAL A 132 -7.37 -13.21 -12.62
N SER A 133 -6.64 -12.30 -11.96
CA SER A 133 -5.95 -12.53 -10.69
C SER A 133 -6.02 -11.26 -9.81
N GLY A 134 -5.64 -11.38 -8.53
CA GLY A 134 -5.75 -10.28 -7.57
C GLY A 134 -7.09 -10.23 -6.83
N GLY A 135 -7.40 -9.09 -6.22
CA GLY A 135 -8.64 -8.90 -5.47
C GLY A 135 -8.69 -9.62 -4.11
N VAL A 136 -7.54 -10.03 -3.54
CA VAL A 136 -7.44 -10.77 -2.26
C VAL A 136 -6.82 -9.88 -1.18
N ASN A 137 -5.60 -9.40 -1.37
CA ASN A 137 -4.87 -8.55 -0.41
C ASN A 137 -4.81 -7.08 -0.85
N ALA A 138 -5.56 -6.73 -1.88
CA ALA A 138 -5.75 -5.38 -2.38
C ALA A 138 -6.99 -5.35 -3.29
N PRO A 139 -7.65 -4.19 -3.48
CA PRO A 139 -8.87 -4.13 -4.29
C PRO A 139 -8.61 -4.18 -5.81
N TYR A 140 -7.38 -4.39 -6.23
CA TYR A 140 -6.98 -4.44 -7.63
C TYR A 140 -7.14 -5.82 -8.23
N ILE A 141 -7.66 -5.86 -9.46
CA ILE A 141 -7.83 -7.07 -10.25
C ILE A 141 -7.02 -6.92 -11.53
N TRP A 142 -6.20 -7.91 -11.81
CA TRP A 142 -5.49 -8.03 -13.08
C TRP A 142 -6.30 -8.88 -14.02
N LEU A 143 -6.58 -8.34 -15.20
CA LEU A 143 -7.29 -9.00 -16.26
C LEU A 143 -6.35 -9.20 -17.45
N LYS A 144 -6.31 -10.43 -17.99
CA LYS A 144 -5.67 -10.67 -19.27
C LYS A 144 -6.59 -10.17 -20.39
N THR A 145 -6.12 -9.21 -21.16
CA THR A 145 -6.89 -8.63 -22.28
C THR A 145 -7.28 -9.71 -23.31
N PRO A 146 -8.50 -9.69 -23.83
CA PRO A 146 -8.96 -10.66 -24.80
C PRO A 146 -8.38 -10.41 -26.20
N ASP A 147 -8.44 -11.45 -27.06
CA ASP A 147 -8.20 -11.38 -28.50
C ASP A 147 -6.90 -10.70 -28.94
N GLY A 148 -5.84 -10.78 -28.12
CA GLY A 148 -4.54 -10.20 -28.43
C GLY A 148 -4.50 -8.67 -28.36
N MET A 149 -5.53 -8.03 -27.85
CA MET A 149 -5.54 -6.57 -27.61
C MET A 149 -4.45 -6.17 -26.63
N THR A 150 -3.83 -5.03 -26.87
CA THR A 150 -3.02 -4.35 -25.83
C THR A 150 -3.91 -3.78 -24.74
N SER A 151 -3.36 -3.46 -23.56
CA SER A 151 -4.12 -2.83 -22.49
C SER A 151 -4.80 -1.54 -22.93
N TRP A 152 -4.09 -0.68 -23.68
CA TRP A 152 -4.67 0.56 -24.20
C TRP A 152 -5.87 0.31 -25.13
N GLN A 153 -5.75 -0.58 -26.10
CA GLN A 153 -6.84 -0.92 -26.99
C GLN A 153 -8.06 -1.47 -26.26
N PHE A 154 -7.84 -2.28 -25.23
CA PHE A 154 -8.92 -2.84 -24.45
C PHE A 154 -9.63 -1.79 -23.58
N PHE A 155 -8.89 -0.90 -22.93
CA PHE A 155 -9.49 0.16 -22.12
C PHE A 155 -10.17 1.23 -22.97
N ASP A 156 -9.63 1.58 -24.14
CA ASP A 156 -10.31 2.43 -25.12
C ASP A 156 -11.62 1.80 -25.57
N TYR A 157 -11.60 0.49 -25.88
CA TYR A 157 -12.81 -0.26 -26.23
C TYR A 157 -13.88 -0.22 -25.11
N LEU A 158 -13.46 -0.42 -23.85
CA LEU A 158 -14.38 -0.37 -22.70
C LEU A 158 -14.98 1.04 -22.51
N LEU A 159 -14.16 2.06 -22.67
CA LEU A 159 -14.62 3.44 -22.56
C LEU A 159 -15.63 3.80 -23.66
N GLU A 160 -15.31 3.49 -24.90
CA GLU A 160 -16.10 3.89 -26.07
C GLU A 160 -17.40 3.09 -26.22
N ASN A 161 -17.38 1.81 -25.86
CA ASN A 161 -18.52 0.90 -26.13
C ASN A 161 -19.41 0.63 -24.92
N VAL A 162 -18.87 0.71 -23.68
CA VAL A 162 -19.61 0.35 -22.47
C VAL A 162 -19.47 1.38 -21.34
N ASN A 163 -18.80 2.51 -21.59
CA ASN A 163 -18.60 3.62 -20.63
C ASN A 163 -17.91 3.17 -19.33
N ILE A 164 -16.97 2.22 -19.41
CA ILE A 164 -16.19 1.74 -18.28
C ILE A 164 -14.78 2.33 -18.37
N VAL A 165 -14.33 2.91 -17.26
CA VAL A 165 -12.94 3.34 -17.05
C VAL A 165 -12.25 2.32 -16.16
N GLY A 166 -11.13 1.77 -16.60
CA GLY A 166 -10.36 0.76 -15.88
C GLY A 166 -8.89 1.14 -15.68
#